data_0e32ca94c6f00e1b57e8f1f5b36e4582
#
_entry.id   0e32ca94c6f00e1b57e8f1f5b36e4582
#
_cell.length_a   1.000
_cell.length_b   1.000
_cell.length_c   1.000
_cell.angle_alpha   90.00
_cell.angle_beta   90.00
_cell.angle_gamma   90.00
#
_symmetry.space_group_name_H-M   'P 1'
#
loop_
_entity.id
_entity.type
_entity.pdbx_description
1 polymer ?
#
loop_
_entity_poly.entity_id
_entity_poly.type
_entity_poly.pdbx_seq_one_letter_code
_entity_poly.pdbx_strand_id
1 'polypeptide(L)'
;MSGNKVFQITNKNDSIKLLFQIDKKEVITAVDYDGKNKIWVGTTAGMGYYNIKERKYFKIGSQLFSDITALHYDLSSERIWICAQNHLFSYCIKENKFIQWNRSDGFHPNEIIFTYQQRTEKNNRYLYFGGIEGLVRINTNIPNPNEPYPEIELYSIELNGQPQTSEIDIQNIKIPWKYNTLVLRIYIKNKDIFQRVPFRYIINGDVYKSIESYNPMLELSNLAPGKYHIEVA
;
A
#
# COMPACT_ATOMS: atom_id res chain seq x y z
N MET A 1 1.06 -12.70 30.78
CA MET A 1 0.28 -11.57 30.21
C MET A 1 -0.68 -12.16 29.19
N SER A 2 -1.98 -11.91 29.33
CA SER A 2 -2.88 -12.30 28.24
C SER A 2 -2.79 -11.19 27.19
N GLY A 3 -2.12 -11.45 26.08
CA GLY A 3 -1.82 -10.48 25.03
C GLY A 3 -3.02 -9.89 24.28
N ASN A 4 -4.25 -10.13 24.72
CA ASN A 4 -5.50 -9.65 24.11
C ASN A 4 -6.27 -8.63 24.96
N LYS A 5 -5.64 -8.07 26.01
CA LYS A 5 -6.26 -7.11 26.92
C LYS A 5 -5.53 -5.78 26.95
N VAL A 6 -6.26 -4.68 27.01
CA VAL A 6 -5.75 -3.34 27.21
C VAL A 6 -6.21 -2.81 28.55
N PHE A 7 -5.28 -2.26 29.32
CA PHE A 7 -5.52 -1.71 30.65
C PHE A 7 -5.22 -0.21 30.66
N GLN A 8 -5.98 0.51 31.41
CA GLN A 8 -5.76 1.93 31.71
C GLN A 8 -5.17 2.06 33.11
N ILE A 9 -4.09 2.83 33.22
CA ILE A 9 -3.49 3.23 34.48
C ILE A 9 -3.94 4.65 34.78
N THR A 10 -4.51 4.89 35.95
CA THR A 10 -4.93 6.23 36.39
C THR A 10 -4.04 6.73 37.51
N ASN A 11 -3.47 7.92 37.33
CA ASN A 11 -2.53 8.53 38.29
C ASN A 11 -3.14 8.85 39.64
N LYS A 12 -4.47 8.84 39.80
CA LYS A 12 -5.11 9.26 41.04
C LYS A 12 -5.05 8.26 42.20
N ASN A 13 -4.83 6.98 41.94
CA ASN A 13 -4.74 5.94 43.00
C ASN A 13 -3.93 4.71 42.53
N ASP A 14 -3.05 4.81 41.54
CA ASP A 14 -2.33 3.69 40.94
C ASP A 14 -3.23 2.52 40.53
N SER A 15 -4.49 2.84 40.24
CA SER A 15 -5.46 1.81 39.90
C SER A 15 -5.33 1.38 38.43
N ILE A 16 -5.22 0.08 38.24
CA ILE A 16 -5.19 -0.55 36.93
C ILE A 16 -6.61 -1.04 36.62
N LYS A 17 -7.20 -0.51 35.56
CA LYS A 17 -8.54 -0.89 35.10
C LYS A 17 -8.47 -1.56 33.73
N LEU A 18 -9.14 -2.70 33.59
CA LEU A 18 -9.36 -3.28 32.26
C LEU A 18 -10.20 -2.33 31.43
N LEU A 19 -9.67 -1.87 30.30
CA LEU A 19 -10.39 -0.97 29.40
C LEU A 19 -11.21 -1.76 28.39
N PHE A 20 -10.58 -2.73 27.72
CA PHE A 20 -11.27 -3.66 26.82
C PHE A 20 -10.46 -4.93 26.59
N GLN A 21 -11.10 -5.92 25.99
CA GLN A 21 -10.51 -7.18 25.57
C GLN A 21 -10.98 -7.49 24.14
N ILE A 22 -10.07 -7.98 23.30
CA ILE A 22 -10.35 -8.50 21.97
C ILE A 22 -10.48 -10.03 21.99
N ASP A 23 -10.68 -10.65 20.83
CA ASP A 23 -10.77 -12.11 20.72
C ASP A 23 -9.54 -12.79 21.36
N LYS A 24 -9.78 -13.89 22.08
CA LYS A 24 -8.72 -14.65 22.76
C LYS A 24 -7.68 -15.27 21.82
N LYS A 25 -8.06 -15.42 20.54
CA LYS A 25 -7.16 -15.98 19.50
C LYS A 25 -6.20 -14.94 18.93
N GLU A 26 -6.37 -13.67 19.25
CA GLU A 26 -5.55 -12.57 18.75
C GLU A 26 -4.65 -12.03 19.87
N VAL A 27 -3.43 -11.67 19.51
CA VAL A 27 -2.47 -11.02 20.40
C VAL A 27 -2.34 -9.56 19.97
N ILE A 28 -2.49 -8.64 20.93
CA ILE A 28 -2.23 -7.22 20.71
C ILE A 28 -0.73 -7.00 20.70
N THR A 29 -0.23 -6.44 19.63
CA THR A 29 1.20 -6.20 19.38
C THR A 29 1.55 -4.71 19.40
N ALA A 30 0.60 -3.85 19.01
CA ALA A 30 0.79 -2.41 18.99
C ALA A 30 -0.50 -1.68 19.36
N VAL A 31 -0.37 -0.55 20.04
CA VAL A 31 -1.49 0.35 20.37
C VAL A 31 -1.04 1.80 20.22
N ASP A 32 -1.97 2.64 19.75
CA ASP A 32 -1.80 4.08 19.76
C ASP A 32 -3.14 4.79 19.97
N TYR A 33 -3.10 6.02 20.47
CA TYR A 33 -4.29 6.79 20.83
C TYR A 33 -4.41 8.03 19.96
N ASP A 34 -5.58 8.27 19.36
CA ASP A 34 -5.83 9.40 18.48
C ASP A 34 -5.95 10.76 19.20
N GLY A 35 -5.81 10.76 20.53
CA GLY A 35 -5.98 11.95 21.34
C GLY A 35 -7.43 12.39 21.54
N LYS A 36 -8.40 11.68 20.98
CA LYS A 36 -9.83 12.04 21.00
C LYS A 36 -10.70 10.93 21.59
N ASN A 37 -10.90 9.86 20.86
CA ASN A 37 -11.90 8.85 21.22
C ASN A 37 -11.57 7.42 20.76
N LYS A 38 -10.52 7.21 19.99
CA LYS A 38 -10.18 5.90 19.45
C LYS A 38 -8.81 5.46 19.91
N ILE A 39 -8.73 4.24 20.41
CA ILE A 39 -7.47 3.53 20.63
C ILE A 39 -7.29 2.58 19.46
N TRP A 40 -6.30 2.85 18.65
CA TRP A 40 -5.92 2.01 17.52
C TRP A 40 -5.14 0.81 18.01
N VAL A 41 -5.41 -0.35 17.44
CA VAL A 41 -4.89 -1.62 17.91
C VAL A 41 -4.39 -2.42 16.73
N GLY A 42 -3.10 -2.76 16.75
CA GLY A 42 -2.50 -3.74 15.87
C GLY A 42 -2.45 -5.10 16.56
N THR A 43 -2.73 -6.15 15.80
CA THR A 43 -2.76 -7.53 16.31
C THR A 43 -2.04 -8.49 15.38
N THR A 44 -1.86 -9.73 15.82
CA THR A 44 -1.38 -10.83 14.98
C THR A 44 -2.34 -11.20 13.85
N ALA A 45 -3.59 -10.71 13.87
CA ALA A 45 -4.63 -11.04 12.89
C ALA A 45 -5.23 -9.80 12.19
N GLY A 46 -4.51 -8.67 12.21
CA GLY A 46 -4.93 -7.43 11.56
C GLY A 46 -5.04 -6.25 12.49
N MET A 47 -5.77 -5.22 12.09
CA MET A 47 -5.94 -4.04 12.92
C MET A 47 -7.42 -3.70 13.19
N GLY A 48 -7.60 -2.84 14.19
CA GLY A 48 -8.89 -2.27 14.53
C GLY A 48 -8.74 -1.06 15.43
N TYR A 49 -9.84 -0.59 15.95
CA TYR A 49 -9.84 0.43 16.98
C TYR A 49 -10.92 0.17 18.03
N TYR A 50 -10.63 0.58 19.24
CA TYR A 50 -11.61 0.64 20.32
C TYR A 50 -12.15 2.07 20.43
N ASN A 51 -13.48 2.22 20.28
CA ASN A 51 -14.16 3.49 20.51
C ASN A 51 -14.47 3.63 22.01
N ILE A 52 -13.87 4.64 22.65
CA ILE A 52 -13.97 4.84 24.10
C ILE A 52 -15.41 5.22 24.51
N LYS A 53 -16.09 6.06 23.71
CA LYS A 53 -17.48 6.48 24.00
C LYS A 53 -18.47 5.34 23.85
N GLU A 54 -18.36 4.58 22.76
CA GLU A 54 -19.24 3.46 22.47
C GLU A 54 -18.88 2.20 23.26
N ARG A 55 -17.68 2.17 23.84
CA ARG A 55 -17.13 1.00 24.55
C ARG A 55 -17.12 -0.26 23.67
N LYS A 56 -16.81 -0.10 22.39
CA LYS A 56 -16.86 -1.17 21.40
C LYS A 56 -15.59 -1.22 20.57
N TYR A 57 -15.13 -2.44 20.27
CA TYR A 57 -14.03 -2.69 19.36
C TYR A 57 -14.55 -2.92 17.93
N PHE A 58 -13.89 -2.29 16.95
CA PHE A 58 -14.19 -2.40 15.53
C PHE A 58 -12.97 -2.90 14.79
N LYS A 59 -13.13 -3.95 14.01
CA LYS A 59 -12.09 -4.49 13.15
C LYS A 59 -12.06 -3.77 11.81
N ILE A 60 -10.85 -3.55 11.26
CA ILE A 60 -10.63 -2.90 9.97
C ILE A 60 -9.67 -3.77 9.16
N GLY A 61 -10.02 -4.05 7.89
CA GLY A 61 -9.12 -4.69 6.93
C GLY A 61 -8.54 -6.03 7.38
N SER A 62 -9.32 -6.85 8.08
CA SER A 62 -8.88 -8.10 8.73
C SER A 62 -8.25 -9.16 7.81
N GLN A 63 -8.32 -8.98 6.49
CA GLN A 63 -7.72 -9.89 5.50
C GLN A 63 -6.43 -9.33 4.87
N LEU A 64 -6.10 -8.06 5.12
CA LEU A 64 -4.99 -7.39 4.44
C LEU A 64 -3.65 -7.55 5.17
N PHE A 65 -3.67 -7.72 6.48
CA PHE A 65 -2.45 -7.77 7.29
C PHE A 65 -2.55 -8.84 8.36
N SER A 66 -1.43 -9.51 8.61
CA SER A 66 -1.16 -10.25 9.84
C SER A 66 0.11 -9.71 10.47
N ASP A 67 0.34 -10.05 11.73
CA ASP A 67 1.58 -9.75 12.43
C ASP A 67 2.01 -8.27 12.36
N ILE A 68 1.11 -7.40 12.81
CA ILE A 68 1.44 -5.97 12.95
C ILE A 68 2.46 -5.81 14.06
N THR A 69 3.63 -5.27 13.73
CA THR A 69 4.72 -5.05 14.70
C THR A 69 4.73 -3.65 15.29
N ALA A 70 4.28 -2.66 14.52
CA ALA A 70 4.20 -1.28 14.97
C ALA A 70 3.00 -0.56 14.35
N LEU A 71 2.45 0.39 15.10
CA LEU A 71 1.30 1.20 14.67
C LEU A 71 1.46 2.60 15.21
N HIS A 72 1.15 3.62 14.39
CA HIS A 72 1.19 5.00 14.81
C HIS A 72 0.10 5.84 14.16
N TYR A 73 -0.63 6.61 14.97
CA TYR A 73 -1.61 7.58 14.51
C TYR A 73 -0.97 8.95 14.28
N ASP A 74 -0.91 9.38 13.02
CA ASP A 74 -0.49 10.74 12.70
C ASP A 74 -1.70 11.69 12.71
N LEU A 75 -1.76 12.50 13.76
CA LEU A 75 -2.83 13.48 13.96
C LEU A 75 -2.92 14.50 12.81
N SER A 76 -1.81 14.80 12.15
CA SER A 76 -1.76 15.85 11.14
C SER A 76 -2.36 15.44 9.80
N SER A 77 -2.09 14.23 9.40
CA SER A 77 -2.60 13.66 8.15
C SER A 77 -3.87 12.82 8.34
N GLU A 78 -4.27 12.59 9.61
CA GLU A 78 -5.35 11.67 9.98
C GLU A 78 -5.15 10.28 9.36
N ARG A 79 -3.90 9.82 9.40
CA ARG A 79 -3.49 8.49 8.90
C ARG A 79 -2.99 7.61 10.03
N ILE A 80 -3.18 6.32 9.84
CA ILE A 80 -2.52 5.29 10.65
C ILE A 80 -1.37 4.73 9.83
N TRP A 81 -0.17 4.81 10.37
CA TRP A 81 1.00 4.14 9.83
C TRP A 81 1.11 2.76 10.47
N ILE A 82 1.33 1.75 9.67
CA ILE A 82 1.26 0.35 10.07
C ILE A 82 2.47 -0.39 9.52
N CYS A 83 3.20 -1.05 10.40
CA CYS A 83 4.25 -1.99 10.01
C CYS A 83 3.75 -3.40 10.22
N ALA A 84 3.74 -4.20 9.16
CA ALA A 84 3.27 -5.57 9.18
C ALA A 84 4.05 -6.40 8.17
N GLN A 85 4.52 -7.59 8.55
CA GLN A 85 5.22 -8.53 7.65
C GLN A 85 6.37 -7.87 6.86
N ASN A 86 7.17 -7.03 7.51
CA ASN A 86 8.26 -6.26 6.90
C ASN A 86 7.84 -5.26 5.81
N HIS A 87 6.57 -4.88 5.78
CA HIS A 87 6.05 -3.84 4.91
C HIS A 87 5.54 -2.65 5.72
N LEU A 88 5.59 -1.49 5.09
CA LEU A 88 4.98 -0.28 5.62
C LEU A 88 3.70 0.02 4.87
N PHE A 89 2.65 0.28 5.62
CA PHE A 89 1.36 0.71 5.09
C PHE A 89 0.94 2.02 5.75
N SER A 90 0.11 2.78 5.07
CA SER A 90 -0.67 3.84 5.68
C SER A 90 -2.15 3.66 5.40
N TYR A 91 -2.98 3.87 6.39
CA TYR A 91 -4.43 3.85 6.28
C TYR A 91 -4.97 5.27 6.38
N CYS A 92 -5.56 5.77 5.30
CA CYS A 92 -6.27 7.04 5.29
C CYS A 92 -7.67 6.86 5.86
N ILE A 93 -7.94 7.47 7.02
CA ILE A 93 -9.21 7.27 7.73
C ILE A 93 -10.38 7.86 6.95
N LYS A 94 -10.19 9.02 6.31
CA LYS A 94 -11.24 9.71 5.55
C LYS A 94 -11.69 8.94 4.31
N GLU A 95 -10.72 8.32 3.64
CA GLU A 95 -10.96 7.64 2.37
C GLU A 95 -11.24 6.15 2.56
N ASN A 96 -11.05 5.65 3.78
CA ASN A 96 -11.11 4.21 4.09
C ASN A 96 -10.20 3.38 3.17
N LYS A 97 -9.00 3.89 2.89
CA LYS A 97 -8.07 3.33 1.91
C LYS A 97 -6.72 3.01 2.54
N PHE A 98 -6.18 1.84 2.18
CA PHE A 98 -4.82 1.44 2.51
C PHE A 98 -3.87 1.72 1.36
N ILE A 99 -2.65 2.16 1.69
CA ILE A 99 -1.56 2.38 0.77
C ILE A 99 -0.37 1.60 1.27
N GLN A 100 0.22 0.79 0.43
CA GLN A 100 1.47 0.09 0.72
C GLN A 100 2.65 0.93 0.22
N TRP A 101 3.65 1.11 1.07
CA TRP A 101 4.90 1.77 0.76
C TRP A 101 5.98 0.71 0.53
N ASN A 102 6.77 0.90 -0.51
CA ASN A 102 7.74 -0.08 -0.96
C ASN A 102 9.11 0.57 -1.26
N ARG A 103 10.04 -0.22 -1.80
CA ARG A 103 11.39 0.28 -2.11
C ARG A 103 11.42 1.43 -3.11
N SER A 104 10.48 1.48 -4.04
CA SER A 104 10.39 2.60 -5.00
C SER A 104 10.00 3.92 -4.34
N ASP A 105 9.35 3.84 -3.19
CA ASP A 105 8.99 5.00 -2.36
C ASP A 105 10.13 5.37 -1.38
N GLY A 106 11.29 4.72 -1.51
CA GLY A 106 12.44 4.89 -0.61
C GLY A 106 12.36 4.08 0.69
N PHE A 107 11.35 3.20 0.83
CA PHE A 107 11.21 2.34 1.99
C PHE A 107 11.91 1.00 1.75
N HIS A 108 12.93 0.69 2.57
CA HIS A 108 13.55 -0.62 2.61
C HIS A 108 12.84 -1.47 3.65
N PRO A 109 12.27 -2.62 3.26
CA PRO A 109 11.60 -3.49 4.20
C PRO A 109 12.62 -4.06 5.18
N ASN A 110 12.43 -3.71 6.43
CA ASN A 110 13.20 -4.20 7.57
C ASN A 110 12.21 -4.63 8.64
N GLU A 111 12.63 -5.50 9.52
CA GLU A 111 11.82 -5.82 10.68
C GLU A 111 11.71 -4.58 11.58
N ILE A 112 10.57 -3.87 11.46
CA ILE A 112 10.30 -2.67 12.23
C ILE A 112 9.71 -3.06 13.56
N ILE A 113 10.35 -2.60 14.63
CA ILE A 113 10.01 -2.97 16.01
C ILE A 113 9.28 -1.83 16.72
N PHE A 114 9.58 -0.58 16.38
CA PHE A 114 8.96 0.58 17.04
C PHE A 114 8.78 1.76 16.10
N THR A 115 7.89 2.68 16.49
CA THR A 115 7.64 3.95 15.82
C THR A 115 7.80 5.10 16.81
N TYR A 116 8.30 6.23 16.31
CA TYR A 116 8.40 7.47 17.05
C TYR A 116 8.09 8.65 16.15
N GLN A 117 7.27 9.59 16.62
CA GLN A 117 6.96 10.82 15.90
C GLN A 117 7.66 12.01 16.54
N GLN A 118 8.42 12.76 15.75
CA GLN A 118 9.03 14.02 16.18
C GLN A 118 8.36 15.21 15.46
N ARG A 119 7.98 16.23 16.23
CA ARG A 119 7.58 17.54 15.72
C ARG A 119 8.78 18.45 15.70
N THR A 120 9.08 19.07 14.56
CA THR A 120 10.10 20.11 14.46
C THR A 120 9.46 21.51 14.45
N GLU A 121 10.20 22.54 14.85
CA GLU A 121 9.73 23.92 14.92
C GLU A 121 9.28 24.52 13.58
N LYS A 122 9.64 23.91 12.45
CA LYS A 122 9.32 24.37 11.09
C LYS A 122 8.13 23.65 10.45
N ASN A 123 7.16 23.18 11.21
CA ASN A 123 6.02 22.41 10.70
C ASN A 123 6.39 21.11 9.95
N ASN A 124 7.64 20.77 9.82
CA ASN A 124 8.05 19.48 9.28
C ASN A 124 7.83 18.41 10.33
N ARG A 125 7.06 17.42 10.00
CA ARG A 125 6.78 16.27 10.87
C ARG A 125 7.46 15.06 10.31
N TYR A 126 8.26 14.43 11.14
CA TYR A 126 8.95 13.22 10.78
C TYR A 126 8.44 12.08 11.64
N LEU A 127 8.19 10.97 10.99
CA LEU A 127 7.92 9.70 11.63
C LEU A 127 9.15 8.82 11.47
N TYR A 128 9.58 8.22 12.56
CA TYR A 128 10.74 7.35 12.60
C TYR A 128 10.29 5.92 12.86
N PHE A 129 10.80 5.01 12.07
CA PHE A 129 10.61 3.58 12.22
C PHE A 129 11.94 2.93 12.52
N GLY A 130 12.06 2.33 13.69
CA GLY A 130 13.26 1.61 14.10
C GLY A 130 13.12 0.12 13.91
N GLY A 131 14.13 -0.49 13.33
CA GLY A 131 14.20 -1.92 13.08
C GLY A 131 15.60 -2.48 13.26
N ILE A 132 15.78 -3.75 12.94
CA ILE A 132 17.05 -4.46 13.11
C ILE A 132 18.17 -3.84 12.25
N GLU A 133 17.87 -3.40 11.04
CA GLU A 133 18.86 -2.84 10.12
C GLU A 133 19.01 -1.31 10.24
N GLY A 134 18.35 -0.69 11.19
CA GLY A 134 18.51 0.74 11.44
C GLY A 134 17.22 1.54 11.58
N LEU A 135 17.29 2.81 11.17
CA LEU A 135 16.23 3.80 11.35
C LEU A 135 15.77 4.36 10.00
N VAL A 136 14.50 4.27 9.72
CA VAL A 136 13.86 4.92 8.57
C VAL A 136 13.15 6.18 9.04
N ARG A 137 13.37 7.30 8.34
CA ARG A 137 12.70 8.58 8.59
C ARG A 137 11.79 8.94 7.42
N ILE A 138 10.52 9.18 7.70
CA ILE A 138 9.53 9.60 6.71
C ILE A 138 9.05 11.02 7.05
N ASN A 139 8.98 11.87 6.04
CA ASN A 139 8.31 13.16 6.16
C ASN A 139 6.81 12.92 5.98
N THR A 140 5.99 13.17 7.01
CA THR A 140 4.55 12.91 6.97
C THR A 140 3.75 14.02 6.29
N ASN A 141 4.39 15.10 5.82
CA ASN A 141 3.76 16.11 4.97
C ASN A 141 3.57 15.62 3.51
N ILE A 142 3.47 14.33 3.32
CA ILE A 142 3.19 13.74 2.01
C ILE A 142 1.77 14.13 1.60
N PRO A 143 1.57 14.72 0.40
CA PRO A 143 0.24 15.02 -0.10
C PRO A 143 -0.63 13.77 -0.06
N ASN A 144 -1.92 13.98 0.13
CA ASN A 144 -2.88 12.88 0.00
C ASN A 144 -2.68 12.24 -1.36
N PRO A 145 -2.77 10.91 -1.48
CA PRO A 145 -2.74 10.23 -2.77
C PRO A 145 -3.97 10.53 -3.64
N ASN A 146 -4.56 11.69 -3.48
CA ASN A 146 -5.53 12.31 -4.40
C ASN A 146 -4.85 12.87 -5.65
N GLU A 147 -3.61 12.48 -5.91
CA GLU A 147 -3.11 12.59 -7.26
C GLU A 147 -3.99 11.69 -8.13
N PRO A 148 -4.56 12.24 -9.20
CA PRO A 148 -5.32 11.43 -10.15
C PRO A 148 -4.45 10.22 -10.51
N TYR A 149 -5.08 9.05 -10.62
CA TYR A 149 -4.37 7.85 -11.05
C TYR A 149 -3.50 8.22 -12.25
N PRO A 150 -2.22 7.87 -12.25
CA PRO A 150 -1.35 8.25 -13.34
C PRO A 150 -1.98 7.78 -14.66
N GLU A 151 -2.16 8.71 -15.60
CA GLU A 151 -2.65 8.37 -16.93
C GLU A 151 -1.62 7.50 -17.62
N ILE A 152 -2.04 6.32 -18.05
CA ILE A 152 -1.22 5.39 -18.80
C ILE A 152 -1.48 5.64 -20.27
N GLU A 153 -0.43 5.91 -21.03
CA GLU A 153 -0.48 6.09 -22.48
C GLU A 153 0.35 5.01 -23.18
N LEU A 154 -0.10 4.56 -24.31
CA LEU A 154 0.68 3.69 -25.19
C LEU A 154 1.71 4.53 -25.94
N TYR A 155 3.00 4.29 -25.68
CA TYR A 155 4.09 5.01 -26.29
C TYR A 155 4.46 4.47 -27.68
N SER A 156 4.57 3.14 -27.81
CA SER A 156 4.89 2.50 -29.08
C SER A 156 4.39 1.07 -29.16
N ILE A 157 4.18 0.64 -30.39
CA ILE A 157 3.88 -0.74 -30.75
C ILE A 157 4.95 -1.22 -31.70
N GLU A 158 5.51 -2.39 -31.46
CA GLU A 158 6.45 -3.06 -32.35
C GLU A 158 5.89 -4.44 -32.73
N LEU A 159 5.98 -4.77 -34.01
CA LEU A 159 5.63 -6.08 -34.53
C LEU A 159 6.88 -6.76 -35.10
N ASN A 160 7.27 -7.91 -34.55
CA ASN A 160 8.52 -8.60 -34.90
C ASN A 160 9.75 -7.66 -34.91
N GLY A 161 9.83 -6.75 -33.91
CA GLY A 161 10.91 -5.78 -33.78
C GLY A 161 10.83 -4.58 -34.74
N GLN A 162 9.76 -4.44 -35.51
CA GLN A 162 9.55 -3.29 -36.38
C GLN A 162 8.55 -2.32 -35.74
N PRO A 163 8.96 -1.06 -35.48
CA PRO A 163 8.05 -0.07 -34.92
C PRO A 163 6.93 0.26 -35.92
N GLN A 164 5.72 0.39 -35.41
CA GLN A 164 4.55 0.81 -36.17
C GLN A 164 4.42 2.32 -36.07
N THR A 165 4.52 3.02 -37.21
CA THR A 165 4.56 4.49 -37.27
C THR A 165 3.27 5.14 -37.76
N SER A 166 2.27 4.37 -38.17
CA SER A 166 0.97 4.89 -38.60
C SER A 166 0.08 5.22 -37.39
N GLU A 167 -0.87 6.16 -37.56
CA GLU A 167 -1.95 6.38 -36.59
C GLU A 167 -2.69 5.06 -36.35
N ILE A 168 -2.38 4.42 -35.22
CA ILE A 168 -2.96 3.13 -34.87
C ILE A 168 -4.18 3.42 -34.05
N ASP A 169 -5.32 2.87 -34.50
CA ASP A 169 -6.49 2.78 -33.62
C ASP A 169 -6.16 1.82 -32.47
N ILE A 170 -5.82 2.41 -31.33
CA ILE A 170 -5.40 1.67 -30.11
C ILE A 170 -6.48 0.71 -29.66
N GLN A 171 -7.75 0.98 -30.00
CA GLN A 171 -8.87 0.12 -29.60
C GLN A 171 -9.01 -1.13 -30.44
N ASN A 172 -8.51 -1.13 -31.71
CA ASN A 172 -8.67 -2.24 -32.63
C ASN A 172 -7.45 -2.45 -33.53
N ILE A 173 -6.38 -2.97 -32.96
CA ILE A 173 -5.15 -3.24 -33.70
C ILE A 173 -5.31 -4.56 -34.47
N LYS A 174 -5.20 -4.51 -35.80
CA LYS A 174 -5.17 -5.71 -36.65
C LYS A 174 -3.73 -6.08 -36.97
N ILE A 175 -3.29 -7.22 -36.49
CA ILE A 175 -1.94 -7.75 -36.73
C ILE A 175 -2.02 -8.85 -37.79
N PRO A 176 -1.34 -8.70 -38.95
CA PRO A 176 -1.25 -9.77 -39.93
C PRO A 176 -0.61 -11.03 -39.34
N TRP A 177 -1.09 -12.21 -39.72
CA TRP A 177 -0.66 -13.51 -39.20
C TRP A 177 0.84 -13.78 -39.28
N LYS A 178 1.54 -13.13 -40.16
CA LYS A 178 3.01 -13.24 -40.31
C LYS A 178 3.80 -12.61 -39.18
N TYR A 179 3.16 -11.77 -38.35
CA TYR A 179 3.75 -11.17 -37.18
C TYR A 179 3.23 -11.89 -35.95
N ASN A 180 4.10 -12.57 -35.23
CA ASN A 180 3.75 -13.37 -34.08
C ASN A 180 4.33 -12.85 -32.76
N THR A 181 5.09 -11.73 -32.82
CA THR A 181 5.63 -11.05 -31.64
C THR A 181 5.12 -9.63 -31.60
N LEU A 182 4.50 -9.27 -30.49
CA LEU A 182 3.97 -7.95 -30.20
C LEU A 182 4.71 -7.38 -29.00
N VAL A 183 5.28 -6.17 -29.14
CA VAL A 183 5.83 -5.41 -28.02
C VAL A 183 5.03 -4.14 -27.85
N LEU A 184 4.48 -3.96 -26.65
CA LEU A 184 3.81 -2.74 -26.26
C LEU A 184 4.70 -1.99 -25.26
N ARG A 185 5.00 -0.72 -25.53
CA ARG A 185 5.66 0.17 -24.57
C ARG A 185 4.65 1.18 -24.07
N ILE A 186 4.56 1.31 -22.78
CA ILE A 186 3.64 2.22 -22.11
C ILE A 186 4.41 3.34 -21.44
N TYR A 187 3.77 4.48 -21.32
CA TYR A 187 4.28 5.66 -20.67
C TYR A 187 3.28 6.13 -19.60
N ILE A 188 3.81 6.58 -18.48
CA ILE A 188 2.99 7.17 -17.41
C ILE A 188 3.16 8.67 -17.47
N LYS A 189 2.08 9.37 -17.73
CA LYS A 189 2.03 10.82 -17.78
C LYS A 189 2.18 11.41 -16.36
N ASN A 190 2.88 12.52 -16.27
CA ASN A 190 3.05 13.29 -15.03
C ASN A 190 3.69 12.54 -13.86
N LYS A 191 4.56 11.56 -14.11
CA LYS A 191 5.26 10.86 -13.08
C LYS A 191 6.75 11.17 -13.08
N ASP A 192 7.30 11.34 -11.88
CA ASP A 192 8.75 11.43 -11.70
C ASP A 192 9.43 10.15 -12.21
N ILE A 193 10.42 10.32 -13.09
CA ILE A 193 11.17 9.23 -13.73
C ILE A 193 11.86 8.27 -12.75
N PHE A 194 11.94 8.64 -11.48
CA PHE A 194 12.57 7.84 -10.42
C PHE A 194 11.59 6.93 -9.66
N GLN A 195 10.28 7.05 -9.88
CA GLN A 195 9.31 6.19 -9.22
C GLN A 195 9.04 4.94 -10.06
N ARG A 196 9.42 3.77 -9.57
CA ARG A 196 9.04 2.50 -10.17
C ARG A 196 7.60 2.16 -9.79
N VAL A 197 6.73 2.09 -10.77
CA VAL A 197 5.32 1.67 -10.61
C VAL A 197 5.20 0.22 -11.04
N PRO A 198 4.53 -0.62 -10.26
CA PRO A 198 4.14 -1.93 -10.75
C PRO A 198 3.02 -1.78 -11.78
N PHE A 199 3.15 -2.44 -12.90
CA PHE A 199 2.12 -2.58 -13.92
C PHE A 199 1.51 -3.95 -13.82
N ARG A 200 0.20 -4.01 -13.97
CA ARG A 200 -0.52 -5.25 -14.15
C ARG A 200 -1.05 -5.32 -15.57
N TYR A 201 -0.58 -6.30 -16.31
CA TYR A 201 -1.05 -6.61 -17.65
C TYR A 201 -2.03 -7.78 -17.58
N ILE A 202 -3.25 -7.57 -18.03
CA ILE A 202 -4.28 -8.60 -18.12
C ILE A 202 -4.49 -8.90 -19.61
N ILE A 203 -4.26 -10.14 -20.00
CA ILE A 203 -4.35 -10.57 -21.39
C ILE A 203 -5.45 -11.62 -21.48
N ASN A 204 -6.53 -11.27 -22.14
CA ASN A 204 -7.64 -12.16 -22.45
C ASN A 204 -7.56 -12.57 -23.93
N GLY A 205 -7.33 -13.85 -24.18
CA GLY A 205 -7.30 -14.49 -25.47
C GLY A 205 -7.81 -15.92 -25.30
N ASP A 206 -7.22 -16.89 -26.04
CA ASP A 206 -7.51 -18.31 -25.82
C ASP A 206 -7.14 -18.77 -24.39
N VAL A 207 -6.18 -18.08 -23.77
CA VAL A 207 -5.76 -18.30 -22.38
C VAL A 207 -5.73 -16.97 -21.65
N TYR A 208 -6.37 -16.92 -20.48
CA TYR A 208 -6.26 -15.80 -19.57
C TYR A 208 -4.87 -15.77 -18.93
N LYS A 209 -4.20 -14.62 -18.96
CA LYS A 209 -2.89 -14.43 -18.36
C LYS A 209 -2.83 -13.07 -17.64
N SER A 210 -2.34 -13.06 -16.41
CA SER A 210 -2.04 -11.84 -15.66
C SER A 210 -0.55 -11.80 -15.35
N ILE A 211 0.09 -10.67 -15.66
CA ILE A 211 1.52 -10.45 -15.46
C ILE A 211 1.68 -9.19 -14.63
N GLU A 212 2.42 -9.28 -13.53
CA GLU A 212 2.86 -8.11 -12.76
C GLU A 212 4.34 -7.83 -13.05
N SER A 213 4.65 -6.60 -13.40
CA SER A 213 6.01 -6.19 -13.76
C SER A 213 6.26 -4.73 -13.45
N TYR A 214 7.48 -4.38 -13.10
CA TYR A 214 7.94 -2.98 -13.03
C TYR A 214 8.47 -2.45 -14.37
N ASN A 215 8.49 -3.30 -15.40
CA ASN A 215 8.90 -2.92 -16.74
C ASN A 215 7.70 -2.32 -17.49
N PRO A 216 7.77 -1.09 -17.98
CA PRO A 216 6.72 -0.47 -18.79
C PRO A 216 6.66 -1.05 -20.21
N MET A 217 7.06 -2.30 -20.38
CA MET A 217 7.09 -3.01 -21.63
C MET A 217 6.46 -4.39 -21.47
N LEU A 218 5.46 -4.67 -22.27
CA LEU A 218 4.87 -6.00 -22.42
C LEU A 218 5.32 -6.61 -23.73
N GLU A 219 5.97 -7.76 -23.68
CA GLU A 219 6.31 -8.56 -24.83
C GLU A 219 5.47 -9.84 -24.87
N LEU A 220 4.79 -10.06 -25.98
CA LEU A 220 4.01 -11.25 -26.26
C LEU A 220 4.59 -11.93 -27.50
N SER A 221 5.18 -13.10 -27.32
CA SER A 221 5.78 -13.90 -28.39
C SER A 221 4.92 -15.12 -28.72
N ASN A 222 5.02 -15.60 -29.94
CA ASN A 222 4.31 -16.78 -30.42
C ASN A 222 2.78 -16.67 -30.29
N LEU A 223 2.24 -15.49 -30.60
CA LEU A 223 0.80 -15.28 -30.61
C LEU A 223 0.12 -16.20 -31.64
N ALA A 224 -0.82 -16.99 -31.17
CA ALA A 224 -1.71 -17.74 -32.03
C ALA A 224 -2.70 -16.80 -32.73
N PRO A 225 -3.24 -17.17 -33.92
CA PRO A 225 -4.33 -16.44 -34.53
C PRO A 225 -5.55 -16.37 -33.58
N GLY A 226 -6.08 -15.17 -33.35
CA GLY A 226 -7.20 -15.01 -32.43
C GLY A 226 -7.48 -13.54 -32.12
N LYS A 227 -8.41 -13.31 -31.20
CA LYS A 227 -8.72 -12.00 -30.64
C LYS A 227 -8.11 -11.92 -29.26
N TYR A 228 -7.37 -10.86 -28.99
CA TYR A 228 -6.77 -10.59 -27.71
C TYR A 228 -7.30 -9.26 -27.16
N HIS A 229 -7.61 -9.25 -25.90
CA HIS A 229 -7.91 -8.04 -25.15
C HIS A 229 -6.82 -7.84 -24.10
N ILE A 230 -6.14 -6.70 -24.16
CA ILE A 230 -5.04 -6.38 -23.25
C ILE A 230 -5.44 -5.17 -22.43
N GLU A 231 -5.47 -5.33 -21.12
CA GLU A 231 -5.69 -4.27 -20.16
C GLU A 231 -4.39 -4.00 -19.43
N VAL A 232 -4.13 -2.73 -19.13
CA VAL A 232 -2.98 -2.28 -18.34
C VAL A 232 -3.50 -1.44 -17.18
N ALA A 233 -3.10 -1.82 -15.97
CA ALA A 233 -3.48 -1.15 -14.73
C ALA A 233 -2.25 -0.86 -13.85
#